data_e1cfe6c59ee560fdf0a7e13b21acee97
#
_entry.id   e1cfe6c59ee560fdf0a7e13b21acee97
#
_cell.length_a   1.000
_cell.length_b   1.000
_cell.length_c   1.000
_cell.angle_alpha   90.00
_cell.angle_beta   90.00
_cell.angle_gamma   90.00
#
_symmetry.space_group_name_H-M   'P 1'
#
loop_
_entity.id
_entity.type
_entity.pdbx_description
1 polymer ?
#
loop_
_entity_poly.entity_id
_entity_poly.type
_entity_poly.pdbx_seq_one_letter_code
_entity_poly.pdbx_strand_id
1 'polypeptide(L)'
;MTPLIIVLVVGGVVVLWLIGTFNGLVRARNRVKESWSDIDVQLKRRYDLIPNLVETVKGYAKHESGVFEQVTKARAAAMGAQTVAEHGQAENMLAGALKSLFAVSEAYPDLKASANFGKLQDELSDTENKIQAARRFYNSNVLSLNTKIETFPTNLIAGAFGFKKEAFFEIENPAEKENVKVSF
;
A
#
# COMPACT_ATOMS: atom_id res chain seq x y z
N MET A 1 52.77 25.92 1.37
CA MET A 1 52.13 24.99 2.33
C MET A 1 50.62 25.24 2.48
N THR A 2 50.20 26.51 2.56
CA THR A 2 48.75 26.89 2.70
C THR A 2 47.81 26.32 1.58
N PRO A 3 48.15 26.38 0.26
CA PRO A 3 47.24 25.91 -0.77
C PRO A 3 47.03 24.39 -0.71
N LEU A 4 48.02 23.61 -0.36
CA LEU A 4 47.93 22.15 -0.22
C LEU A 4 46.98 21.77 0.93
N ILE A 5 47.09 22.45 2.06
CA ILE A 5 46.21 22.23 3.21
C ILE A 5 44.74 22.53 2.86
N ILE A 6 44.51 23.63 2.13
CA ILE A 6 43.13 23.97 1.67
C ILE A 6 42.56 22.88 0.76
N VAL A 7 43.34 22.39 -0.19
CA VAL A 7 42.90 21.29 -1.09
C VAL A 7 42.59 20.02 -0.30
N LEU A 8 43.41 19.66 0.67
CA LEU A 8 43.18 18.47 1.51
C LEU A 8 41.90 18.62 2.38
N VAL A 9 41.69 19.81 2.96
CA VAL A 9 40.49 20.06 3.77
C VAL A 9 39.23 20.03 2.90
N VAL A 10 39.26 20.69 1.75
CA VAL A 10 38.11 20.66 0.80
C VAL A 10 37.83 19.26 0.32
N GLY A 11 38.87 18.50 -0.04
CA GLY A 11 38.75 17.09 -0.43
C GLY A 11 38.14 16.23 0.68
N GLY A 12 38.58 16.41 1.93
CA GLY A 12 38.01 15.73 3.09
C GLY A 12 36.52 16.04 3.31
N VAL A 13 36.14 17.31 3.20
CA VAL A 13 34.73 17.73 3.30
C VAL A 13 33.86 17.09 2.20
N VAL A 14 34.36 17.08 0.96
CA VAL A 14 33.63 16.44 -0.16
C VAL A 14 33.45 14.96 0.09
N VAL A 15 34.49 14.24 0.55
CA VAL A 15 34.39 12.81 0.86
C VAL A 15 33.35 12.54 1.97
N LEU A 16 33.39 13.31 3.05
CA LEU A 16 32.42 13.17 4.14
C LEU A 16 30.98 13.45 3.67
N TRP A 17 30.81 14.45 2.82
CA TRP A 17 29.52 14.76 2.21
C TRP A 17 29.03 13.61 1.30
N LEU A 18 29.90 13.01 0.46
CA LEU A 18 29.58 11.85 -0.38
C LEU A 18 29.09 10.66 0.48
N ILE A 19 29.83 10.32 1.54
CA ILE A 19 29.48 9.25 2.47
C ILE A 19 28.11 9.54 3.13
N GLY A 20 27.92 10.75 3.62
CA GLY A 20 26.65 11.15 4.26
C GLY A 20 25.46 11.05 3.34
N THR A 21 25.61 11.51 2.09
CA THR A 21 24.57 11.48 1.05
C THR A 21 24.25 10.04 0.63
N PHE A 22 25.26 9.22 0.38
CA PHE A 22 25.07 7.79 0.06
C PHE A 22 24.32 7.06 1.18
N ASN A 23 24.77 7.22 2.43
CA ASN A 23 24.11 6.62 3.58
C ASN A 23 22.67 7.15 3.77
N GLY A 24 22.42 8.40 3.43
CA GLY A 24 21.10 9.01 3.41
C GLY A 24 20.13 8.38 2.40
N LEU A 25 20.64 8.06 1.19
CA LEU A 25 19.88 7.35 0.15
C LEU A 25 19.60 5.89 0.55
N VAL A 26 20.60 5.19 1.09
CA VAL A 26 20.42 3.81 1.59
C VAL A 26 19.34 3.75 2.66
N ARG A 27 19.38 4.67 3.64
CA ARG A 27 18.35 4.76 4.70
C ARG A 27 16.97 5.04 4.12
N ALA A 28 16.85 5.96 3.16
CA ALA A 28 15.58 6.27 2.52
C ALA A 28 15.01 5.05 1.77
N ARG A 29 15.84 4.33 1.01
CA ARG A 29 15.45 3.10 0.32
C ARG A 29 14.97 2.00 1.30
N ASN A 30 15.69 1.83 2.41
CA ASN A 30 15.31 0.83 3.40
C ASN A 30 13.99 1.18 4.10
N ARG A 31 13.70 2.46 4.35
CA ARG A 31 12.40 2.91 4.87
C ARG A 31 11.25 2.62 3.91
N VAL A 32 11.46 2.77 2.60
CA VAL A 32 10.46 2.37 1.61
C VAL A 32 10.18 0.87 1.69
N LYS A 33 11.22 0.03 1.78
CA LYS A 33 11.06 -1.43 1.92
C LYS A 33 10.34 -1.82 3.21
N GLU A 34 10.70 -1.19 4.33
CA GLU A 34 10.06 -1.40 5.63
C GLU A 34 8.57 -1.05 5.57
N SER A 35 8.24 0.13 5.04
CA SER A 35 6.84 0.57 4.91
C SER A 35 6.03 -0.29 3.93
N TRP A 36 6.66 -0.93 2.93
CA TRP A 36 5.99 -1.92 2.09
C TRP A 36 5.66 -3.19 2.89
N SER A 37 6.59 -3.67 3.71
CA SER A 37 6.34 -4.84 4.57
C SER A 37 5.17 -4.62 5.53
N ASP A 38 4.98 -3.40 6.03
CA ASP A 38 3.82 -3.06 6.87
C ASP A 38 2.50 -3.18 6.09
N ILE A 39 2.48 -2.74 4.81
CA ILE A 39 1.33 -2.94 3.92
C ILE A 39 1.05 -4.44 3.74
N ASP A 40 2.08 -5.22 3.40
CA ASP A 40 1.96 -6.64 3.10
C ASP A 40 1.36 -7.43 4.27
N VAL A 41 1.76 -7.11 5.51
CA VAL A 41 1.18 -7.70 6.73
C VAL A 41 -0.33 -7.41 6.83
N GLN A 42 -0.78 -6.19 6.52
CA GLN A 42 -2.21 -5.85 6.60
C GLN A 42 -3.01 -6.46 5.43
N LEU A 43 -2.43 -6.50 4.23
CA LEU A 43 -3.04 -7.18 3.08
C LEU A 43 -3.23 -8.67 3.36
N LYS A 44 -2.20 -9.33 3.90
CA LYS A 44 -2.30 -10.74 4.29
C LYS A 44 -3.41 -10.97 5.30
N ARG A 45 -3.50 -10.13 6.36
CA ARG A 45 -4.59 -10.22 7.33
C ARG A 45 -5.96 -10.11 6.67
N ARG A 46 -6.13 -9.18 5.72
CA ARG A 46 -7.38 -9.04 4.95
C ARG A 46 -7.69 -10.30 4.15
N TYR A 47 -6.70 -10.87 3.47
CA TYR A 47 -6.88 -12.11 2.70
C TYR A 47 -7.25 -13.31 3.57
N ASP A 48 -6.75 -13.37 4.80
CA ASP A 48 -7.03 -14.46 5.74
C ASP A 48 -8.46 -14.35 6.35
N LEU A 49 -9.02 -13.14 6.43
CA LEU A 49 -10.39 -12.91 6.89
C LEU A 49 -11.46 -13.27 5.84
N ILE A 50 -11.16 -13.10 4.55
CA ILE A 50 -12.13 -13.25 3.46
C ILE A 50 -12.76 -14.64 3.39
N PRO A 51 -12.05 -15.79 3.51
CA PRO A 51 -12.66 -17.10 3.49
C PRO A 51 -13.72 -17.27 4.59
N ASN A 52 -13.44 -16.81 5.80
CA ASN A 52 -14.37 -16.88 6.92
C ASN A 52 -15.62 -16.04 6.66
N LEU A 53 -15.47 -14.85 6.06
CA LEU A 53 -16.58 -14.02 5.65
C LEU A 53 -17.45 -14.73 4.59
N VAL A 54 -16.83 -15.26 3.54
CA VAL A 54 -17.53 -16.00 2.46
C VAL A 54 -18.30 -17.19 3.03
N GLU A 55 -17.70 -17.99 3.89
CA GLU A 55 -18.37 -19.16 4.50
C GLU A 55 -19.53 -18.73 5.42
N THR A 56 -19.35 -17.63 6.16
CA THR A 56 -20.43 -17.09 7.00
C THR A 56 -21.63 -16.64 6.14
N VAL A 57 -21.37 -15.90 5.04
CA VAL A 57 -22.43 -15.43 4.14
C VAL A 57 -23.10 -16.60 3.42
N LYS A 58 -22.35 -17.61 2.95
CA LYS A 58 -22.90 -18.83 2.31
C LYS A 58 -23.89 -19.59 3.19
N GLY A 59 -23.71 -19.56 4.51
CA GLY A 59 -24.63 -20.17 5.46
C GLY A 59 -26.06 -19.64 5.35
N TYR A 60 -26.22 -18.37 4.94
CA TYR A 60 -27.50 -17.67 4.84
C TYR A 60 -27.95 -17.44 3.40
N ALA A 61 -27.02 -17.19 2.46
CA ALA A 61 -27.28 -16.74 1.09
C ALA A 61 -26.81 -17.80 0.06
N LYS A 62 -27.39 -19.00 0.10
CA LYS A 62 -26.92 -20.15 -0.71
C LYS A 62 -27.04 -19.97 -2.23
N HIS A 63 -27.85 -19.03 -2.69
CA HIS A 63 -28.12 -18.82 -4.13
C HIS A 63 -27.18 -17.82 -4.79
N GLU A 64 -26.27 -17.20 -4.03
CA GLU A 64 -25.38 -16.12 -4.48
C GLU A 64 -23.99 -16.63 -4.92
N SER A 65 -23.95 -17.78 -5.58
CA SER A 65 -22.68 -18.45 -5.97
C SER A 65 -21.75 -17.57 -6.81
N GLY A 66 -22.30 -16.73 -7.68
CA GLY A 66 -21.52 -15.84 -8.53
C GLY A 66 -20.71 -14.77 -7.74
N VAL A 67 -21.31 -14.23 -6.65
CA VAL A 67 -20.63 -13.26 -5.79
C VAL A 67 -19.49 -13.93 -5.02
N PHE A 68 -19.69 -15.15 -4.52
CA PHE A 68 -18.65 -15.89 -3.81
C PHE A 68 -17.48 -16.26 -4.72
N GLU A 69 -17.76 -16.66 -5.96
CA GLU A 69 -16.73 -16.94 -6.96
C GLU A 69 -15.92 -15.68 -7.29
N GLN A 70 -16.61 -14.54 -7.48
CA GLN A 70 -15.97 -13.26 -7.76
C GLN A 70 -15.02 -12.84 -6.63
N VAL A 71 -15.44 -12.95 -5.37
CA VAL A 71 -14.60 -12.61 -4.20
C VAL A 71 -13.40 -13.55 -4.12
N THR A 72 -13.60 -14.85 -4.30
CA THR A 72 -12.54 -15.86 -4.25
C THR A 72 -11.50 -15.61 -5.35
N LYS A 73 -11.95 -15.32 -6.57
CA LYS A 73 -11.09 -15.01 -7.73
C LYS A 73 -10.32 -13.70 -7.52
N ALA A 74 -10.98 -12.66 -7.05
CA ALA A 74 -10.33 -11.36 -6.77
C ALA A 74 -9.27 -11.51 -5.66
N ARG A 75 -9.58 -12.27 -4.60
CA ARG A 75 -8.61 -12.58 -3.54
C ARG A 75 -7.39 -13.33 -4.09
N ALA A 76 -7.61 -14.35 -4.92
CA ALA A 76 -6.51 -15.10 -5.53
C ALA A 76 -5.62 -14.21 -6.42
N ALA A 77 -6.21 -13.30 -7.20
CA ALA A 77 -5.48 -12.33 -8.01
C ALA A 77 -4.65 -11.39 -7.14
N ALA A 78 -5.21 -10.88 -6.03
CA ALA A 78 -4.52 -10.00 -5.11
C ALA A 78 -3.33 -10.68 -4.41
N MET A 79 -3.49 -11.95 -4.01
CA MET A 79 -2.39 -12.75 -3.44
C MET A 79 -1.30 -13.10 -4.45
N GLY A 80 -1.60 -13.12 -5.74
CA GLY A 80 -0.66 -13.44 -6.83
C GLY A 80 0.10 -12.23 -7.38
N ALA A 81 -0.26 -11.00 -7.00
CA ALA A 81 0.39 -9.79 -7.46
C ALA A 81 1.87 -9.74 -7.05
N GLN A 82 2.75 -9.30 -7.97
CA GLN A 82 4.19 -9.27 -7.76
C GLN A 82 4.76 -7.85 -7.69
N THR A 83 4.09 -6.91 -8.35
CA THR A 83 4.52 -5.51 -8.40
C THR A 83 3.55 -4.61 -7.63
N VAL A 84 4.03 -3.45 -7.20
CA VAL A 84 3.20 -2.44 -6.51
C VAL A 84 1.98 -2.05 -7.36
N ALA A 85 2.14 -1.92 -8.67
CA ALA A 85 1.07 -1.58 -9.60
C ALA A 85 0.03 -2.71 -9.73
N GLU A 86 0.48 -3.98 -9.82
CA GLU A 86 -0.41 -5.14 -9.84
C GLU A 86 -1.20 -5.26 -8.54
N HIS A 87 -0.55 -5.05 -7.38
CA HIS A 87 -1.25 -4.99 -6.10
C HIS A 87 -2.33 -3.91 -6.12
N GLY A 88 -2.05 -2.69 -6.60
CA GLY A 88 -3.03 -1.62 -6.69
C GLY A 88 -4.27 -2.02 -7.50
N GLN A 89 -4.08 -2.62 -8.68
CA GLN A 89 -5.19 -3.08 -9.53
C GLN A 89 -5.98 -4.22 -8.89
N ALA A 90 -5.29 -5.22 -8.35
CA ALA A 90 -5.93 -6.38 -7.74
C ALA A 90 -6.71 -6.01 -6.47
N GLU A 91 -6.19 -5.06 -5.66
CA GLU A 91 -6.87 -4.54 -4.49
C GLU A 91 -8.15 -3.76 -4.85
N ASN A 92 -8.16 -3.03 -5.96
CA ASN A 92 -9.37 -2.38 -6.49
C ASN A 92 -10.45 -3.42 -6.87
N MET A 93 -10.04 -4.50 -7.55
CA MET A 93 -10.97 -5.58 -7.90
C MET A 93 -11.52 -6.27 -6.65
N LEU A 94 -10.67 -6.52 -5.66
CA LEU A 94 -11.07 -7.15 -4.41
C LEU A 94 -12.04 -6.26 -3.60
N ALA A 95 -11.78 -4.97 -3.54
CA ALA A 95 -12.66 -3.99 -2.89
C ALA A 95 -14.05 -3.97 -3.56
N GLY A 96 -14.11 -4.01 -4.90
CA GLY A 96 -15.36 -4.11 -5.66
C GLY A 96 -16.13 -5.41 -5.37
N ALA A 97 -15.42 -6.54 -5.32
CA ALA A 97 -16.03 -7.84 -5.01
C ALA A 97 -16.56 -7.90 -3.56
N LEU A 98 -15.82 -7.36 -2.60
CA LEU A 98 -16.27 -7.27 -1.21
C LEU A 98 -17.48 -6.35 -1.05
N LYS A 99 -17.52 -5.22 -1.78
CA LYS A 99 -18.70 -4.36 -1.80
C LYS A 99 -19.95 -5.10 -2.29
N SER A 100 -19.81 -5.93 -3.34
CA SER A 100 -20.91 -6.77 -3.82
C SER A 100 -21.32 -7.80 -2.78
N LEU A 101 -20.39 -8.42 -2.07
CA LEU A 101 -20.70 -9.38 -1.00
C LEU A 101 -21.43 -8.72 0.18
N PHE A 102 -21.06 -7.51 0.57
CA PHE A 102 -21.76 -6.75 1.60
C PHE A 102 -23.16 -6.31 1.13
N ALA A 103 -23.33 -5.98 -0.16
CA ALA A 103 -24.64 -5.66 -0.71
C ALA A 103 -25.60 -6.88 -0.65
N VAL A 104 -25.09 -8.10 -0.87
CA VAL A 104 -25.86 -9.34 -0.65
C VAL A 104 -26.32 -9.44 0.81
N SER A 105 -25.44 -9.17 1.78
CA SER A 105 -25.78 -9.29 3.19
C SER A 105 -26.95 -8.39 3.63
N GLU A 106 -27.16 -7.26 2.95
CA GLU A 106 -28.29 -6.35 3.22
C GLU A 106 -29.65 -6.99 2.89
N ALA A 107 -29.68 -7.96 1.96
CA ALA A 107 -30.89 -8.68 1.59
C ALA A 107 -31.25 -9.84 2.56
N TYR A 108 -30.38 -10.14 3.53
CA TYR A 108 -30.53 -11.26 4.47
C TYR A 108 -30.50 -10.76 5.93
N PRO A 109 -31.65 -10.42 6.54
CA PRO A 109 -31.72 -9.83 7.89
C PRO A 109 -31.09 -10.71 8.98
N ASP A 110 -31.25 -12.05 8.88
CA ASP A 110 -30.68 -13.00 9.84
C ASP A 110 -29.14 -13.02 9.81
N LEU A 111 -28.55 -12.86 8.63
CA LEU A 111 -27.10 -12.71 8.48
C LEU A 111 -26.63 -11.39 9.11
N LYS A 112 -27.34 -10.30 8.86
CA LYS A 112 -27.05 -8.98 9.42
C LYS A 112 -27.11 -8.96 10.95
N ALA A 113 -28.00 -9.76 11.54
CA ALA A 113 -28.15 -9.94 12.99
C ALA A 113 -27.09 -10.91 13.59
N SER A 114 -26.30 -11.60 12.76
CA SER A 114 -25.29 -12.55 13.21
C SER A 114 -24.11 -11.84 13.85
N ALA A 115 -23.81 -12.17 15.12
CA ALA A 115 -22.67 -11.62 15.85
C ALA A 115 -21.32 -11.98 15.19
N ASN A 116 -21.23 -13.15 14.54
CA ASN A 116 -20.01 -13.55 13.84
C ASN A 116 -19.78 -12.72 12.58
N PHE A 117 -20.85 -12.42 11.82
CA PHE A 117 -20.77 -11.56 10.65
C PHE A 117 -20.38 -10.14 11.05
N GLY A 118 -20.97 -9.58 12.10
CA GLY A 118 -20.64 -8.26 12.62
C GLY A 118 -19.16 -8.15 13.03
N LYS A 119 -18.62 -9.14 13.76
CA LYS A 119 -17.20 -9.17 14.11
C LYS A 119 -16.28 -9.22 12.89
N LEU A 120 -16.58 -10.02 11.88
CA LEU A 120 -15.79 -10.09 10.65
C LEU A 120 -15.84 -8.77 9.87
N GLN A 121 -16.98 -8.11 9.84
CA GLN A 121 -17.15 -6.79 9.22
C GLN A 121 -16.29 -5.73 9.95
N ASP A 122 -16.32 -5.73 11.28
CA ASP A 122 -15.51 -4.81 12.10
C ASP A 122 -14.01 -5.05 11.89
N GLU A 123 -13.57 -6.32 11.87
CA GLU A 123 -12.17 -6.68 11.64
C GLU A 123 -11.70 -6.31 10.23
N LEU A 124 -12.54 -6.47 9.21
CA LEU A 124 -12.23 -6.03 7.84
C LEU A 124 -12.16 -4.51 7.75
N SER A 125 -13.07 -3.79 8.40
CA SER A 125 -13.05 -2.32 8.45
C SER A 125 -11.79 -1.80 9.16
N ASP A 126 -11.41 -2.39 10.31
CA ASP A 126 -10.16 -2.07 11.00
C ASP A 126 -8.92 -2.33 10.13
N THR A 127 -8.92 -3.48 9.43
CA THR A 127 -7.83 -3.84 8.53
C THR A 127 -7.74 -2.87 7.34
N GLU A 128 -8.87 -2.46 6.76
CA GLU A 128 -8.92 -1.45 5.70
C GLU A 128 -8.34 -0.10 6.15
N ASN A 129 -8.72 0.36 7.34
CA ASN A 129 -8.17 1.59 7.92
C ASN A 129 -6.65 1.51 8.11
N LYS A 130 -6.16 0.34 8.55
CA LYS A 130 -4.71 0.09 8.69
C LYS A 130 -3.99 0.05 7.35
N ILE A 131 -4.58 -0.58 6.32
CA ILE A 131 -4.05 -0.58 4.95
C ILE A 131 -3.95 0.86 4.43
N GLN A 132 -4.99 1.67 4.60
CA GLN A 132 -4.97 3.07 4.16
C GLN A 132 -3.90 3.90 4.90
N ALA A 133 -3.71 3.68 6.21
CA ALA A 133 -2.67 4.35 6.97
C ALA A 133 -1.26 3.92 6.51
N ALA A 134 -1.02 2.62 6.33
CA ALA A 134 0.24 2.08 5.85
C ALA A 134 0.55 2.56 4.41
N ARG A 135 -0.46 2.63 3.53
CA ARG A 135 -0.34 3.18 2.17
C ARG A 135 0.11 4.64 2.18
N ARG A 136 -0.50 5.48 3.00
CA ARG A 136 -0.07 6.89 3.12
C ARG A 136 1.37 7.00 3.60
N PHE A 137 1.76 6.18 4.57
CA PHE A 137 3.12 6.15 5.09
C PHE A 137 4.13 5.67 4.03
N TYR A 138 3.82 4.60 3.30
CA TYR A 138 4.62 4.11 2.18
C TYR A 138 4.81 5.19 1.11
N ASN A 139 3.73 5.80 0.64
CA ASN A 139 3.78 6.82 -0.40
C ASN A 139 4.58 8.05 0.04
N SER A 140 4.53 8.42 1.32
CA SER A 140 5.36 9.49 1.88
C SER A 140 6.86 9.13 1.84
N ASN A 141 7.23 7.88 2.15
CA ASN A 141 8.60 7.40 2.07
C ASN A 141 9.10 7.32 0.62
N VAL A 142 8.24 6.85 -0.31
CA VAL A 142 8.52 6.84 -1.76
C VAL A 142 8.77 8.27 -2.26
N LEU A 143 7.91 9.23 -1.91
CA LEU A 143 8.10 10.63 -2.28
C LEU A 143 9.44 11.16 -1.76
N SER A 144 9.76 10.89 -0.50
CA SER A 144 11.03 11.31 0.12
C SER A 144 12.25 10.71 -0.59
N LEU A 145 12.21 9.43 -0.94
CA LEU A 145 13.28 8.77 -1.69
C LEU A 145 13.41 9.36 -3.10
N ASN A 146 12.31 9.42 -3.84
CA ASN A 146 12.28 9.91 -5.22
C ASN A 146 12.78 11.37 -5.29
N THR A 147 12.34 12.22 -4.36
CA THR A 147 12.82 13.60 -4.26
C THR A 147 14.34 13.65 -4.07
N LYS A 148 14.91 12.82 -3.15
CA LYS A 148 16.37 12.78 -2.96
C LYS A 148 17.12 12.32 -4.21
N ILE A 149 16.56 11.36 -4.97
CA ILE A 149 17.15 10.87 -6.22
C ILE A 149 17.16 11.97 -7.29
N GLU A 150 16.17 12.88 -7.30
CA GLU A 150 16.02 13.93 -8.30
C GLU A 150 16.74 15.23 -7.94
N THR A 151 16.94 15.49 -6.64
CA THR A 151 17.48 16.77 -6.16
C THR A 151 19.00 16.85 -6.36
N PHE A 152 19.46 17.98 -6.92
CA PHE A 152 20.89 18.32 -7.01
C PHE A 152 21.43 18.71 -5.63
N PRO A 153 22.67 18.32 -5.27
CA PRO A 153 23.62 17.48 -6.03
C PRO A 153 23.49 15.97 -5.77
N THR A 154 22.51 15.52 -4.98
CA THR A 154 22.28 14.11 -4.60
C THR A 154 22.03 13.22 -5.81
N ASN A 155 21.40 13.74 -6.87
CA ASN A 155 21.11 13.03 -8.10
C ASN A 155 22.36 12.49 -8.82
N LEU A 156 23.51 13.17 -8.69
CA LEU A 156 24.78 12.69 -9.23
C LEU A 156 25.22 11.38 -8.56
N ILE A 157 25.09 11.33 -7.24
CA ILE A 157 25.41 10.14 -6.44
C ILE A 157 24.39 9.04 -6.71
N ALA A 158 23.10 9.40 -6.71
CA ALA A 158 22.02 8.46 -6.99
C ALA A 158 22.21 7.78 -8.35
N GLY A 159 22.54 8.53 -9.39
CA GLY A 159 22.85 7.98 -10.72
C GLY A 159 24.08 7.08 -10.75
N ALA A 160 25.19 7.53 -10.15
CA ALA A 160 26.44 6.79 -10.12
C ALA A 160 26.33 5.43 -9.38
N PHE A 161 25.51 5.35 -8.33
CA PHE A 161 25.33 4.13 -7.52
C PHE A 161 24.04 3.36 -7.87
N GLY A 162 23.34 3.74 -8.95
CA GLY A 162 22.19 2.99 -9.47
C GLY A 162 20.95 3.02 -8.59
N PHE A 163 20.73 4.07 -7.78
CA PHE A 163 19.47 4.26 -7.08
C PHE A 163 18.37 4.58 -8.09
N LYS A 164 17.26 3.85 -8.00
CA LYS A 164 16.09 4.03 -8.86
C LYS A 164 14.93 4.56 -8.04
N LYS A 165 14.04 5.28 -8.73
CA LYS A 165 12.76 5.69 -8.15
C LYS A 165 11.89 4.47 -7.88
N GLU A 166 11.12 4.56 -6.81
CA GLU A 166 10.09 3.57 -6.47
C GLU A 166 8.71 4.06 -6.89
N ALA A 167 7.83 3.10 -7.18
CA ALA A 167 6.47 3.39 -7.59
C ALA A 167 5.58 3.68 -6.39
N PHE A 168 4.61 4.59 -6.55
CA PHE A 168 3.57 4.83 -5.56
C PHE A 168 2.57 3.67 -5.56
N PHE A 169 2.04 3.37 -4.38
CA PHE A 169 0.94 2.43 -4.24
C PHE A 169 -0.38 3.19 -4.39
N GLU A 170 -0.93 3.16 -5.59
CA GLU A 170 -2.17 3.82 -5.95
C GLU A 170 -3.32 2.80 -5.96
N ILE A 171 -4.25 2.95 -5.03
CA ILE A 171 -5.56 2.31 -5.11
C ILE A 171 -6.49 3.37 -5.68
N GLU A 172 -6.92 3.19 -6.91
CA GLU A 172 -7.92 4.07 -7.52
C GLU A 172 -9.27 3.82 -6.84
N ASN A 173 -9.60 4.64 -5.87
CA ASN A 173 -10.98 4.71 -5.40
C ASN A 173 -11.70 5.76 -6.26
N PRO A 174 -12.61 5.37 -7.17
CA PRO A 174 -13.34 6.33 -8.01
C PRO A 174 -14.07 7.40 -7.19
N ALA A 175 -14.52 7.04 -5.99
CA ALA A 175 -15.20 7.96 -5.08
C ALA A 175 -14.29 9.08 -4.53
N GLU A 176 -12.98 8.87 -4.50
CA GLU A 176 -12.03 9.91 -4.06
C GLU A 176 -11.73 10.92 -5.19
N LYS A 177 -12.07 10.60 -6.44
CA LYS A 177 -11.92 11.48 -7.62
C LYS A 177 -13.18 12.29 -7.92
N GLU A 178 -14.33 11.95 -7.33
CA GLU A 178 -15.54 12.74 -7.50
C GLU A 178 -15.47 14.01 -6.65
N ASN A 179 -15.64 15.16 -7.30
CA ASN A 179 -15.81 16.43 -6.61
C ASN A 179 -17.02 16.34 -5.66
N VAL A 180 -16.76 16.51 -4.37
CA VAL A 180 -17.82 16.65 -3.38
C VAL A 180 -18.69 17.84 -3.78
N LYS A 181 -19.88 17.59 -4.35
CA LYS A 181 -20.86 18.65 -4.57
C LYS A 181 -21.38 19.09 -3.22
N VAL A 182 -20.84 20.17 -2.71
CA VAL A 182 -21.40 20.86 -1.55
C VAL A 182 -22.62 21.62 -2.06
N SER A 183 -23.81 21.11 -1.81
CA SER A 183 -25.06 21.87 -1.94
C SER A 183 -25.33 22.55 -0.61
N PHE A 184 -25.42 23.88 -0.64
CA PHE A 184 -25.90 24.71 0.46
C PHE A 184 -27.40 24.79 0.41
#